data_bbf280d5d9977b715987d60fd37b7095
#
_entry.id   bbf280d5d9977b715987d60fd37b7095
#
_cell.length_a   1.000
_cell.length_b   1.000
_cell.length_c   1.000
_cell.angle_alpha   90.00
_cell.angle_beta   90.00
_cell.angle_gamma   90.00
#
_symmetry.space_group_name_H-M   'P 1'
#
loop_
_entity.id
_entity.type
_entity.pdbx_description
1 polymer ?
#
loop_
_entity_poly.entity_id
_entity_poly.type
_entity_poly.pdbx_seq_one_letter_code
_entity_poly.pdbx_strand_id
1 'polypeptide(L)'
;TVWCHERPIIQQSIDTAFKSFTSNKNRANPYPRGVFFLMQSYATSPLEIFRSSWRNRRLISALTKREVVGRYQGSLFGLLWSLFNPILTLGVYTFVFSVVFKARWSGGSDSKAEFALVLFAGLLVFNLFSENINRAPGLILSNTNYVKKVIFPLEILPIISLCAALFHTVISLVVWLAFYSIFISLPPLTIWLTPIILIPIVLISMGAGWLLSSLGVFFRDVSQIIGIFTTA
;
A
#
# COMPACT_ATOMS: atom_id res chain seq x y z
N THR A 1 -12.72 -29.45 7.51
CA THR A 1 -13.72 -30.37 6.90
C THR A 1 -15.13 -29.76 6.78
N VAL A 2 -15.32 -28.47 7.05
CA VAL A 2 -16.66 -27.83 7.01
C VAL A 2 -16.91 -27.02 5.73
N TRP A 3 -15.90 -26.80 4.89
CA TRP A 3 -15.99 -25.92 3.71
C TRP A 3 -16.42 -26.57 2.39
N CYS A 4 -16.71 -27.87 2.38
CA CYS A 4 -17.05 -28.59 1.14
C CYS A 4 -18.55 -28.73 0.86
N HIS A 5 -19.43 -28.35 1.78
CA HIS A 5 -20.88 -28.63 1.65
C HIS A 5 -21.72 -27.45 1.13
N GLU A 6 -21.21 -26.24 1.09
CA GLU A 6 -22.00 -25.05 0.69
C GLU A 6 -21.89 -24.65 -0.80
N ARG A 7 -20.99 -25.26 -1.55
CA ARG A 7 -20.82 -24.94 -2.98
C ARG A 7 -22.07 -25.21 -3.86
N PRO A 8 -22.83 -26.30 -3.69
CA PRO A 8 -23.99 -26.54 -4.56
C PRO A 8 -25.13 -25.54 -4.34
N ILE A 9 -25.30 -25.01 -3.12
CA ILE A 9 -26.40 -24.11 -2.80
C ILE A 9 -26.19 -22.73 -3.44
N ILE A 10 -24.96 -22.23 -3.42
CA ILE A 10 -24.60 -20.93 -4.02
C ILE A 10 -24.69 -21.01 -5.55
N GLN A 11 -24.19 -22.09 -6.14
CA GLN A 11 -24.25 -22.31 -7.59
C GLN A 11 -25.71 -22.44 -8.07
N GLN A 12 -26.54 -23.16 -7.33
CA GLN A 12 -27.96 -23.33 -7.61
C GLN A 12 -28.75 -22.00 -7.49
N SER A 13 -28.38 -21.14 -6.53
CA SER A 13 -28.95 -19.80 -6.39
C SER A 13 -28.54 -18.87 -7.55
N ILE A 14 -27.31 -18.97 -8.05
CA ILE A 14 -26.83 -18.22 -9.20
C ILE A 14 -27.54 -18.69 -10.48
N ASP A 15 -27.67 -19.99 -10.68
CA ASP A 15 -28.33 -20.57 -11.87
C ASP A 15 -29.82 -20.28 -11.89
N THR A 16 -30.49 -20.29 -10.73
CA THR A 16 -31.92 -19.90 -10.63
C THR A 16 -32.10 -18.40 -10.85
N ALA A 17 -31.21 -17.55 -10.33
CA ALA A 17 -31.24 -16.13 -10.61
C ALA A 17 -30.99 -15.82 -12.09
N PHE A 18 -30.05 -16.54 -12.72
CA PHE A 18 -29.73 -16.38 -14.14
C PHE A 18 -30.87 -16.89 -15.04
N LYS A 19 -31.51 -18.01 -14.71
CA LYS A 19 -32.71 -18.52 -15.43
C LYS A 19 -33.91 -17.59 -15.29
N SER A 20 -34.14 -17.00 -14.09
CA SER A 20 -35.22 -16.03 -13.91
C SER A 20 -34.97 -14.74 -14.70
N PHE A 21 -33.69 -14.34 -14.83
CA PHE A 21 -33.28 -13.18 -15.62
C PHE A 21 -33.46 -13.39 -17.13
N THR A 22 -33.17 -14.58 -17.64
CA THR A 22 -33.33 -14.91 -19.08
C THR A 22 -34.75 -15.21 -19.49
N SER A 23 -35.58 -15.74 -18.57
CA SER A 23 -37.01 -16.06 -18.84
C SER A 23 -37.92 -14.84 -18.90
N ASN A 24 -37.46 -13.67 -18.37
CA ASN A 24 -38.32 -12.48 -18.27
C ASN A 24 -38.10 -11.46 -19.40
N LYS A 25 -37.73 -11.91 -20.58
CA LYS A 25 -37.44 -11.04 -21.74
C LYS A 25 -38.67 -10.29 -22.29
N ASN A 26 -39.91 -10.58 -21.79
CA ASN A 26 -41.17 -10.02 -22.31
C ASN A 26 -41.98 -9.19 -21.29
N ARG A 27 -41.43 -8.81 -20.13
CA ARG A 27 -42.13 -7.86 -19.25
C ARG A 27 -41.45 -6.50 -19.30
N ALA A 28 -42.24 -5.45 -19.50
CA ALA A 28 -41.85 -4.07 -19.49
C ALA A 28 -40.91 -3.78 -18.32
N ASN A 29 -39.78 -3.17 -18.63
CA ASN A 29 -38.67 -2.82 -17.74
C ASN A 29 -39.17 -2.14 -16.43
N PRO A 30 -39.14 -2.82 -15.27
CA PRO A 30 -39.70 -2.24 -14.03
C PRO A 30 -38.78 -1.23 -13.41
N TYR A 31 -37.60 -0.99 -13.99
CA TYR A 31 -36.67 0.00 -13.49
C TYR A 31 -36.94 1.36 -14.14
N PRO A 32 -37.13 2.42 -13.34
CA PRO A 32 -37.26 3.76 -13.89
C PRO A 32 -36.04 4.08 -14.74
N ARG A 33 -36.23 4.68 -15.91
CA ARG A 33 -35.17 5.03 -16.90
C ARG A 33 -33.98 5.82 -16.28
N GLY A 34 -34.10 6.32 -15.05
CA GLY A 34 -33.05 6.99 -14.30
C GLY A 34 -31.99 6.08 -13.69
N VAL A 35 -32.25 4.77 -13.50
CA VAL A 35 -31.27 3.84 -12.89
C VAL A 35 -30.20 3.40 -13.90
N PHE A 36 -30.52 3.40 -15.19
CA PHE A 36 -29.54 3.12 -16.27
C PHE A 36 -28.53 4.27 -16.49
N PHE A 37 -28.87 5.49 -16.03
CA PHE A 37 -27.97 6.65 -16.13
C PHE A 37 -26.90 6.67 -15.03
N LEU A 38 -26.96 5.77 -14.03
CA LEU A 38 -25.97 5.67 -12.96
C LEU A 38 -24.86 4.66 -13.26
N MET A 39 -24.87 3.98 -14.38
CA MET A 39 -23.65 3.47 -14.97
C MET A 39 -22.88 4.65 -15.54
N GLN A 40 -22.32 5.44 -14.65
CA GLN A 40 -21.33 6.45 -14.97
C GLN A 40 -20.23 5.70 -15.75
N SER A 41 -20.15 5.95 -17.07
CA SER A 41 -19.03 5.53 -17.88
C SER A 41 -17.82 6.22 -17.24
N TYR A 42 -17.08 5.49 -16.40
CA TYR A 42 -15.82 5.98 -15.87
C TYR A 42 -14.91 6.18 -17.08
N ALA A 43 -14.67 7.44 -17.42
CA ALA A 43 -13.71 7.76 -18.43
C ALA A 43 -12.36 7.19 -17.97
N THR A 44 -11.79 6.27 -18.76
CA THR A 44 -10.55 5.55 -18.48
C THR A 44 -9.31 6.43 -18.68
N SER A 45 -9.46 7.74 -18.58
CA SER A 45 -8.36 8.69 -18.73
C SER A 45 -7.54 8.78 -17.43
N PRO A 46 -6.20 8.73 -17.49
CA PRO A 46 -5.34 8.92 -16.31
C PRO A 46 -5.56 10.26 -15.61
N LEU A 47 -6.00 11.28 -16.35
CA LEU A 47 -6.40 12.58 -15.79
C LEU A 47 -7.65 12.49 -14.90
N GLU A 48 -8.58 11.59 -15.21
CA GLU A 48 -9.78 11.37 -14.40
C GLU A 48 -9.42 10.77 -13.03
N ILE A 49 -8.43 9.88 -12.98
CA ILE A 49 -7.93 9.29 -11.72
C ILE A 49 -7.34 10.40 -10.84
N PHE A 50 -6.57 11.31 -11.40
CA PHE A 50 -6.02 12.46 -10.67
C PHE A 50 -7.13 13.38 -10.14
N ARG A 51 -8.12 13.68 -10.99
CA ARG A 51 -9.27 14.51 -10.63
C ARG A 51 -10.16 13.86 -9.57
N SER A 52 -10.38 12.55 -9.68
CA SER A 52 -11.11 11.73 -8.70
C SER A 52 -10.39 11.74 -7.35
N SER A 53 -9.07 11.56 -7.35
CA SER A 53 -8.23 11.59 -6.14
C SER A 53 -8.30 12.94 -5.44
N TRP A 54 -8.21 14.03 -6.20
CA TRP A 54 -8.31 15.38 -5.66
C TRP A 54 -9.70 15.67 -5.07
N ARG A 55 -10.75 15.26 -5.77
CA ARG A 55 -12.14 15.39 -5.31
C ARG A 55 -12.37 14.63 -4.01
N ASN A 56 -11.80 13.44 -3.89
CA ASN A 56 -11.97 12.54 -2.75
C ASN A 56 -10.86 12.67 -1.68
N ARG A 57 -10.06 13.74 -1.68
CA ARG A 57 -8.91 13.92 -0.77
C ARG A 57 -9.26 13.79 0.72
N ARG A 58 -10.45 14.23 1.14
CA ARG A 58 -10.91 14.08 2.53
C ARG A 58 -11.17 12.62 2.88
N LEU A 59 -11.74 11.87 1.94
CA LEU A 59 -11.99 10.43 2.09
C LEU A 59 -10.66 9.67 2.15
N ILE A 60 -9.72 9.98 1.26
CA ILE A 60 -8.38 9.40 1.24
C ILE A 60 -7.69 9.65 2.59
N SER A 61 -7.66 10.88 3.09
CA SER A 61 -7.04 11.22 4.37
C SER A 61 -7.68 10.47 5.54
N ALA A 62 -9.02 10.41 5.60
CA ALA A 62 -9.74 9.69 6.66
C ALA A 62 -9.45 8.17 6.64
N LEU A 63 -9.43 7.57 5.44
CA LEU A 63 -9.15 6.14 5.28
C LEU A 63 -7.68 5.82 5.52
N THR A 64 -6.74 6.66 5.09
CA THR A 64 -5.32 6.54 5.40
C THR A 64 -5.08 6.59 6.91
N LYS A 65 -5.68 7.55 7.61
CA LYS A 65 -5.60 7.61 9.08
C LYS A 65 -6.11 6.32 9.73
N ARG A 66 -7.26 5.82 9.26
CA ARG A 66 -7.83 4.56 9.75
C ARG A 66 -6.91 3.38 9.46
N GLU A 67 -6.29 3.33 8.29
CA GLU A 67 -5.35 2.30 7.86
C GLU A 67 -4.10 2.27 8.75
N VAL A 68 -3.51 3.45 9.00
CA VAL A 68 -2.33 3.60 9.86
C VAL A 68 -2.66 3.21 11.30
N VAL A 69 -3.75 3.75 11.87
CA VAL A 69 -4.14 3.45 13.25
C VAL A 69 -4.56 1.98 13.40
N GLY A 70 -5.30 1.45 12.42
CA GLY A 70 -5.78 0.06 12.41
C GLY A 70 -4.66 -0.97 12.46
N ARG A 71 -3.48 -0.66 11.90
CA ARG A 71 -2.30 -1.53 11.94
C ARG A 71 -1.79 -1.79 13.37
N TYR A 72 -1.96 -0.81 14.25
CA TYR A 72 -1.47 -0.85 15.64
C TYR A 72 -2.59 -1.01 16.67
N GLN A 73 -3.82 -1.16 16.22
CA GLN A 73 -4.98 -1.32 17.09
C GLN A 73 -4.91 -2.66 17.85
N GLY A 74 -5.06 -2.61 19.17
CA GLY A 74 -4.92 -3.78 20.03
C GLY A 74 -3.49 -4.07 20.51
N SER A 75 -2.49 -3.29 20.11
CA SER A 75 -1.12 -3.39 20.59
C SER A 75 -0.92 -2.55 21.87
N LEU A 76 -0.07 -3.03 22.82
CA LEU A 76 0.26 -2.33 24.07
C LEU A 76 0.85 -0.94 23.83
N PHE A 77 1.72 -0.79 22.84
CA PHE A 77 2.39 0.48 22.51
C PHE A 77 1.66 1.26 21.42
N GLY A 78 0.61 0.68 20.81
CA GLY A 78 -0.17 1.37 19.78
C GLY A 78 0.71 1.97 18.67
N LEU A 79 0.47 3.24 18.35
CA LEU A 79 1.18 3.96 17.30
C LEU A 79 2.69 4.13 17.55
N LEU A 80 3.16 3.98 18.80
CA LEU A 80 4.60 4.06 19.12
C LEU A 80 5.41 2.96 18.41
N TRP A 81 4.80 1.84 18.04
CA TRP A 81 5.45 0.81 17.22
C TRP A 81 5.93 1.33 15.87
N SER A 82 5.28 2.33 15.31
CA SER A 82 5.74 2.94 14.06
C SER A 82 7.08 3.66 14.21
N LEU A 83 7.41 4.11 15.42
CA LEU A 83 8.70 4.71 15.77
C LEU A 83 9.72 3.65 16.21
N PHE A 84 9.30 2.67 17.04
CA PHE A 84 10.20 1.62 17.52
C PHE A 84 10.75 0.74 16.40
N ASN A 85 9.93 0.39 15.41
CA ASN A 85 10.35 -0.45 14.29
C ASN A 85 11.59 0.11 13.55
N PRO A 86 11.61 1.33 13.03
CA PRO A 86 12.79 1.87 12.36
C PRO A 86 13.99 2.03 13.31
N ILE A 87 13.78 2.33 14.59
CA ILE A 87 14.87 2.42 15.58
C ILE A 87 15.52 1.05 15.78
N LEU A 88 14.72 0.02 16.01
CA LEU A 88 15.21 -1.35 16.19
C LEU A 88 15.91 -1.86 14.93
N THR A 89 15.32 -1.62 13.77
CA THR A 89 15.89 -2.00 12.48
C THR A 89 17.26 -1.34 12.26
N LEU A 90 17.36 -0.04 12.51
CA LEU A 90 18.62 0.69 12.40
C LEU A 90 19.65 0.17 13.42
N GLY A 91 19.23 -0.10 14.66
CA GLY A 91 20.08 -0.68 15.70
C GLY A 91 20.64 -2.06 15.31
N VAL A 92 19.79 -2.94 14.81
CA VAL A 92 20.18 -4.27 14.33
C VAL A 92 21.17 -4.16 13.17
N TYR A 93 20.87 -3.35 12.15
CA TYR A 93 21.81 -3.18 11.04
C TYR A 93 23.13 -2.56 11.47
N THR A 94 23.09 -1.55 12.33
CA THR A 94 24.32 -0.96 12.89
C THR A 94 25.15 -2.04 13.61
N PHE A 95 24.53 -2.87 14.44
CA PHE A 95 25.22 -3.96 15.13
C PHE A 95 25.80 -4.98 14.15
N VAL A 96 24.98 -5.51 13.24
CA VAL A 96 25.39 -6.56 12.30
C VAL A 96 26.52 -6.09 11.40
N PHE A 97 26.40 -4.93 10.77
CA PHE A 97 27.40 -4.47 9.81
C PHE A 97 28.64 -3.87 10.50
N SER A 98 28.52 -3.27 11.68
CA SER A 98 29.67 -2.72 12.37
C SER A 98 30.45 -3.75 13.18
N VAL A 99 29.77 -4.72 13.81
CA VAL A 99 30.40 -5.69 14.73
C VAL A 99 30.66 -7.02 14.04
N VAL A 100 29.65 -7.58 13.33
CA VAL A 100 29.75 -8.92 12.74
C VAL A 100 30.54 -8.88 11.42
N PHE A 101 30.11 -8.04 10.48
CA PHE A 101 30.75 -7.96 9.16
C PHE A 101 31.96 -7.04 9.10
N LYS A 102 32.13 -6.14 10.08
CA LYS A 102 33.20 -5.12 10.09
C LYS A 102 33.24 -4.33 8.77
N ALA A 103 32.07 -4.12 8.18
CA ALA A 103 31.93 -3.48 6.88
C ALA A 103 32.37 -2.01 6.97
N ARG A 104 33.09 -1.55 5.93
CA ARG A 104 33.58 -0.18 5.80
C ARG A 104 33.20 0.36 4.43
N TRP A 105 32.92 1.65 4.36
CA TRP A 105 32.66 2.33 3.11
C TRP A 105 33.97 2.79 2.47
N SER A 106 34.28 2.31 1.26
CA SER A 106 35.49 2.70 0.53
C SER A 106 35.38 4.14 0.03
N GLY A 107 35.84 5.11 0.80
CA GLY A 107 35.80 6.54 0.44
C GLY A 107 35.18 7.46 1.48
N GLY A 108 34.69 6.90 2.58
CA GLY A 108 34.15 7.65 3.72
C GLY A 108 35.10 7.67 4.94
N SER A 109 34.66 8.30 6.01
CA SER A 109 35.31 8.20 7.31
C SER A 109 35.27 6.73 7.79
N ASP A 110 36.27 6.28 8.57
CA ASP A 110 36.33 4.92 9.17
C ASP A 110 35.15 4.64 10.16
N SER A 111 34.09 5.44 10.10
CA SER A 111 32.94 5.37 10.99
C SER A 111 32.01 4.21 10.61
N LYS A 112 31.92 3.24 11.50
CA LYS A 112 31.01 2.09 11.35
C LYS A 112 29.53 2.51 11.28
N ALA A 113 29.18 3.63 11.91
CA ALA A 113 27.84 4.18 11.92
C ALA A 113 27.46 4.75 10.53
N GLU A 114 28.41 5.31 9.80
CA GLU A 114 28.17 5.87 8.46
C GLU A 114 27.68 4.81 7.49
N PHE A 115 28.33 3.62 7.44
CA PHE A 115 27.89 2.52 6.61
C PHE A 115 26.45 2.09 6.90
N ALA A 116 26.10 1.93 8.19
CA ALA A 116 24.77 1.54 8.60
C ALA A 116 23.70 2.58 8.21
N LEU A 117 24.03 3.87 8.32
CA LEU A 117 23.12 4.96 7.95
C LEU A 117 22.91 5.04 6.44
N VAL A 118 23.95 4.86 5.63
CA VAL A 118 23.82 4.82 4.16
C VAL A 118 22.98 3.63 3.72
N LEU A 119 23.22 2.43 4.30
CA LEU A 119 22.43 1.25 4.04
C LEU A 119 20.95 1.48 4.41
N PHE A 120 20.69 2.04 5.59
CA PHE A 120 19.33 2.29 6.05
C PHE A 120 18.60 3.29 5.15
N ALA A 121 19.29 4.29 4.61
CA ALA A 121 18.71 5.22 3.64
C ALA A 121 18.24 4.49 2.38
N GLY A 122 19.03 3.53 1.87
CA GLY A 122 18.61 2.67 0.76
C GLY A 122 17.41 1.80 1.10
N LEU A 123 17.43 1.18 2.30
CA LEU A 123 16.32 0.36 2.79
C LEU A 123 15.04 1.16 3.01
N LEU A 124 15.12 2.42 3.38
CA LEU A 124 13.96 3.29 3.55
C LEU A 124 13.20 3.46 2.22
N VAL A 125 13.94 3.69 1.12
CA VAL A 125 13.36 3.78 -0.23
C VAL A 125 12.79 2.42 -0.67
N PHE A 126 13.53 1.35 -0.44
CA PHE A 126 13.09 -0.01 -0.76
C PHE A 126 11.83 -0.40 0.04
N ASN A 127 11.77 -0.09 1.33
CA ASN A 127 10.64 -0.40 2.19
C ASN A 127 9.37 0.33 1.74
N LEU A 128 9.47 1.60 1.31
CA LEU A 128 8.33 2.32 0.72
C LEU A 128 7.73 1.56 -0.47
N PHE A 129 8.59 1.12 -1.37
CA PHE A 129 8.19 0.38 -2.56
C PHE A 129 7.63 -1.00 -2.22
N SER A 130 8.37 -1.79 -1.43
CA SER A 130 7.99 -3.16 -1.08
C SER A 130 6.72 -3.23 -0.24
N GLU A 131 6.53 -2.31 0.71
CA GLU A 131 5.31 -2.24 1.52
C GLU A 131 4.07 -2.02 0.65
N ASN A 132 4.14 -1.07 -0.29
CA ASN A 132 3.00 -0.78 -1.17
C ASN A 132 2.72 -1.96 -2.11
N ILE A 133 3.75 -2.54 -2.71
CA ILE A 133 3.62 -3.62 -3.70
C ILE A 133 3.12 -4.92 -3.06
N ASN A 134 3.62 -5.28 -1.88
CA ASN A 134 3.17 -6.48 -1.17
C ASN A 134 1.69 -6.42 -0.78
N ARG A 135 1.18 -5.23 -0.49
CA ARG A 135 -0.23 -5.04 -0.11
C ARG A 135 -1.16 -4.94 -1.31
N ALA A 136 -0.65 -4.47 -2.46
CA ALA A 136 -1.46 -4.16 -3.62
C ALA A 136 -2.36 -5.31 -4.09
N PRO A 137 -1.91 -6.57 -4.26
CA PRO A 137 -2.77 -7.64 -4.75
C PRO A 137 -3.98 -7.96 -3.86
N GLY A 138 -3.81 -7.77 -2.53
CA GLY A 138 -4.86 -8.04 -1.55
C GLY A 138 -5.84 -6.89 -1.31
N LEU A 139 -5.56 -5.68 -1.80
CA LEU A 139 -6.30 -4.46 -1.43
C LEU A 139 -7.79 -4.53 -1.73
N ILE A 140 -8.18 -5.00 -2.92
CA ILE A 140 -9.57 -5.08 -3.34
C ILE A 140 -10.28 -6.22 -2.59
N LEU A 141 -9.62 -7.37 -2.47
CA LEU A 141 -10.17 -8.56 -1.81
C LEU A 141 -10.37 -8.36 -0.30
N SER A 142 -9.46 -7.67 0.36
CA SER A 142 -9.58 -7.36 1.80
C SER A 142 -10.63 -6.29 2.10
N ASN A 143 -11.00 -5.49 1.09
CA ASN A 143 -11.95 -4.39 1.23
C ASN A 143 -13.30 -4.65 0.52
N THR A 144 -13.79 -5.89 0.54
CA THR A 144 -15.05 -6.31 -0.10
C THR A 144 -16.27 -5.49 0.32
N ASN A 145 -16.26 -4.96 1.56
CA ASN A 145 -17.34 -4.09 2.05
C ASN A 145 -17.44 -2.77 1.25
N TYR A 146 -16.33 -2.28 0.70
CA TYR A 146 -16.35 -1.10 -0.17
C TYR A 146 -16.74 -1.47 -1.60
N VAL A 147 -16.33 -2.64 -2.08
CA VAL A 147 -16.67 -3.15 -3.41
C VAL A 147 -18.17 -3.32 -3.57
N LYS A 148 -18.87 -3.74 -2.50
CA LYS A 148 -20.33 -3.93 -2.49
C LYS A 148 -21.11 -2.60 -2.44
N LYS A 149 -20.47 -1.48 -2.14
CA LYS A 149 -21.10 -0.16 -2.11
C LYS A 149 -20.99 0.49 -3.48
N VAL A 150 -22.10 0.67 -4.16
CA VAL A 150 -22.20 1.16 -5.57
C VAL A 150 -21.52 2.52 -5.81
N ILE A 151 -21.26 3.31 -4.77
CA ILE A 151 -20.77 4.71 -4.89
C ILE A 151 -19.30 4.84 -4.47
N PHE A 152 -18.58 3.76 -4.13
CA PHE A 152 -17.21 3.87 -3.66
C PHE A 152 -16.20 3.80 -4.83
N PRO A 153 -15.37 4.83 -5.04
CA PRO A 153 -14.35 4.83 -6.09
C PRO A 153 -13.19 3.90 -5.69
N LEU A 154 -13.14 2.70 -6.27
CA LEU A 154 -12.13 1.68 -5.95
C LEU A 154 -10.71 2.09 -6.31
N GLU A 155 -10.56 3.00 -7.28
CA GLU A 155 -9.27 3.54 -7.72
C GLU A 155 -8.49 4.27 -6.62
N ILE A 156 -9.15 4.68 -5.51
CA ILE A 156 -8.47 5.33 -4.40
C ILE A 156 -7.81 4.36 -3.42
N LEU A 157 -8.12 3.04 -3.46
CA LEU A 157 -7.56 2.06 -2.53
C LEU A 157 -6.03 1.95 -2.61
N PRO A 158 -5.40 1.85 -3.80
CA PRO A 158 -3.94 1.85 -3.90
C PRO A 158 -3.31 3.15 -3.41
N ILE A 159 -4.00 4.29 -3.59
CA ILE A 159 -3.53 5.59 -3.09
C ILE A 159 -3.52 5.61 -1.56
N ILE A 160 -4.55 5.05 -0.91
CA ILE A 160 -4.62 4.95 0.55
C ILE A 160 -3.46 4.10 1.08
N SER A 161 -3.18 2.96 0.45
CA SER A 161 -2.05 2.10 0.80
C SER A 161 -0.71 2.82 0.67
N LEU A 162 -0.51 3.54 -0.45
CA LEU A 162 0.69 4.33 -0.69
C LEU A 162 0.84 5.46 0.34
N CYS A 163 -0.24 6.17 0.67
CA CYS A 163 -0.21 7.22 1.70
C CYS A 163 0.14 6.65 3.08
N ALA A 164 -0.32 5.44 3.42
CA ALA A 164 0.05 4.77 4.66
C ALA A 164 1.54 4.37 4.65
N ALA A 165 2.07 3.86 3.54
CA ALA A 165 3.49 3.56 3.39
C ALA A 165 4.36 4.83 3.47
N LEU A 166 3.93 5.94 2.85
CA LEU A 166 4.59 7.24 2.97
C LEU A 166 4.63 7.74 4.42
N PHE A 167 3.57 7.55 5.20
CA PHE A 167 3.56 7.90 6.61
C PHE A 167 4.67 7.16 7.37
N HIS A 168 4.84 5.85 7.16
CA HIS A 168 5.92 5.08 7.78
C HIS A 168 7.29 5.49 7.28
N THR A 169 7.42 5.83 6.00
CA THR A 169 8.66 6.34 5.40
C THR A 169 9.08 7.67 6.04
N VAL A 170 8.12 8.58 6.27
CA VAL A 170 8.40 9.88 6.95
C VAL A 170 8.89 9.64 8.38
N ILE A 171 8.26 8.73 9.14
CA ILE A 171 8.74 8.40 10.49
C ILE A 171 10.16 7.81 10.44
N SER A 172 10.41 6.88 9.53
CA SER A 172 11.74 6.27 9.36
C SER A 172 12.79 7.32 8.96
N LEU A 173 12.42 8.30 8.14
CA LEU A 173 13.29 9.41 7.76
C LEU A 173 13.62 10.31 8.97
N VAL A 174 12.65 10.59 9.82
CA VAL A 174 12.87 11.36 11.06
C VAL A 174 13.83 10.62 12.00
N VAL A 175 13.65 9.31 12.16
CA VAL A 175 14.56 8.46 12.94
C VAL A 175 15.97 8.49 12.35
N TRP A 176 16.08 8.32 11.03
CA TRP A 176 17.36 8.39 10.32
C TRP A 176 18.07 9.73 10.53
N LEU A 177 17.34 10.84 10.42
CA LEU A 177 17.85 12.18 10.66
C LEU A 177 18.36 12.37 12.09
N ALA A 178 17.62 11.87 13.07
CA ALA A 178 18.04 11.93 14.47
C ALA A 178 19.35 11.16 14.69
N PHE A 179 19.45 9.94 14.16
CA PHE A 179 20.69 9.16 14.26
C PHE A 179 21.85 9.80 13.50
N TYR A 180 21.60 10.33 12.31
CA TYR A 180 22.62 11.03 11.53
C TYR A 180 23.20 12.21 12.32
N SER A 181 22.34 13.02 12.94
CA SER A 181 22.75 14.18 13.73
C SER A 181 23.53 13.81 14.99
N ILE A 182 23.26 12.63 15.58
CA ILE A 182 23.94 12.18 16.80
C ILE A 182 25.32 11.58 16.49
N PHE A 183 25.43 10.79 15.41
CA PHE A 183 26.61 9.96 15.15
C PHE A 183 27.61 10.58 14.17
N ILE A 184 27.17 11.49 13.29
CA ILE A 184 28.05 12.06 12.26
C ILE A 184 28.19 13.56 12.45
N SER A 185 27.16 14.33 12.12
CA SER A 185 27.15 15.80 12.19
C SER A 185 25.76 16.34 11.86
N LEU A 186 25.61 17.64 11.83
CA LEU A 186 24.41 18.28 11.33
C LEU A 186 24.15 17.85 9.86
N PRO A 187 22.90 17.49 9.53
CA PRO A 187 22.56 17.02 8.20
C PRO A 187 22.85 18.11 7.15
N PRO A 188 23.43 17.73 5.99
CA PRO A 188 23.75 18.69 4.94
C PRO A 188 22.47 19.28 4.35
N LEU A 189 22.54 20.50 3.81
CA LEU A 189 21.39 21.17 3.19
C LEU A 189 20.78 20.37 2.03
N THR A 190 21.53 19.46 1.42
CA THR A 190 21.06 18.56 0.36
C THR A 190 19.91 17.65 0.80
N ILE A 191 19.65 17.51 2.10
CA ILE A 191 18.54 16.71 2.63
C ILE A 191 17.17 17.24 2.17
N TRP A 192 17.08 18.55 1.88
CA TRP A 192 15.87 19.14 1.33
C TRP A 192 15.51 18.61 -0.08
N LEU A 193 16.44 17.94 -0.76
CA LEU A 193 16.22 17.27 -2.03
C LEU A 193 15.55 15.89 -1.88
N THR A 194 15.50 15.33 -0.66
CA THR A 194 14.89 14.02 -0.39
C THR A 194 13.47 13.87 -0.94
N PRO A 195 12.56 14.84 -0.78
CA PRO A 195 11.21 14.73 -1.37
C PRO A 195 11.26 14.60 -2.90
N ILE A 196 12.17 15.31 -3.56
CA ILE A 196 12.31 15.28 -5.03
C ILE A 196 12.80 13.90 -5.48
N ILE A 197 13.76 13.30 -4.74
CA ILE A 197 14.30 11.97 -5.02
C ILE A 197 13.23 10.89 -4.80
N LEU A 198 12.29 11.09 -3.87
CA LEU A 198 11.21 10.15 -3.60
C LEU A 198 10.09 10.19 -4.66
N ILE A 199 9.93 11.28 -5.42
CA ILE A 199 8.86 11.40 -6.44
C ILE A 199 8.86 10.23 -7.43
N PRO A 200 9.98 9.87 -8.10
CA PRO A 200 9.98 8.77 -9.06
C PRO A 200 9.53 7.43 -8.45
N ILE A 201 10.02 7.10 -7.24
CA ILE A 201 9.65 5.85 -6.59
C ILE A 201 8.18 5.82 -6.17
N VAL A 202 7.64 6.96 -5.75
CA VAL A 202 6.20 7.12 -5.43
C VAL A 202 5.35 6.89 -6.69
N LEU A 203 5.74 7.47 -7.82
CA LEU A 203 5.03 7.30 -9.10
C LEU A 203 5.07 5.84 -9.58
N ILE A 204 6.24 5.20 -9.52
CA ILE A 204 6.40 3.78 -9.87
C ILE A 204 5.57 2.90 -8.94
N SER A 205 5.64 3.14 -7.63
CA SER A 205 4.86 2.39 -6.63
C SER A 205 3.36 2.55 -6.83
N MET A 206 2.90 3.75 -7.21
CA MET A 206 1.50 4.02 -7.49
C MET A 206 1.02 3.27 -8.73
N GLY A 207 1.78 3.34 -9.84
CA GLY A 207 1.47 2.62 -11.08
C GLY A 207 1.44 1.10 -10.87
N ALA A 208 2.47 0.56 -10.21
CA ALA A 208 2.52 -0.86 -9.86
C ALA A 208 1.39 -1.26 -8.90
N GLY A 209 1.04 -0.40 -7.94
CA GLY A 209 -0.06 -0.62 -7.01
C GLY A 209 -1.41 -0.79 -7.72
N TRP A 210 -1.72 0.02 -8.71
CA TRP A 210 -2.95 -0.14 -9.53
C TRP A 210 -2.93 -1.41 -10.37
N LEU A 211 -1.81 -1.71 -11.03
CA LEU A 211 -1.67 -2.93 -11.82
C LEU A 211 -1.84 -4.18 -10.96
N LEU A 212 -1.11 -4.25 -9.83
CA LEU A 212 -1.13 -5.42 -8.96
C LEU A 212 -2.46 -5.58 -8.21
N SER A 213 -3.14 -4.50 -7.85
CA SER A 213 -4.46 -4.58 -7.23
C SER A 213 -5.51 -5.12 -8.20
N SER A 214 -5.43 -4.77 -9.48
CA SER A 214 -6.32 -5.35 -10.50
C SER A 214 -5.98 -6.80 -10.79
N LEU A 215 -4.69 -7.15 -10.94
CA LEU A 215 -4.25 -8.54 -11.16
C LEU A 215 -4.60 -9.47 -9.99
N GLY A 216 -4.49 -8.97 -8.75
CA GLY A 216 -4.79 -9.75 -7.55
C GLY A 216 -6.26 -10.19 -7.43
N VAL A 217 -7.19 -9.51 -8.11
CA VAL A 217 -8.59 -9.93 -8.18
C VAL A 217 -8.75 -11.20 -9.04
N PHE A 218 -7.98 -11.30 -10.13
CA PHE A 218 -8.05 -12.44 -11.06
C PHE A 218 -7.15 -13.60 -10.63
N PHE A 219 -5.95 -13.29 -10.14
CA PHE A 219 -4.90 -14.26 -9.79
C PHE A 219 -4.49 -14.10 -8.34
N ARG A 220 -4.95 -15.01 -7.47
CA ARG A 220 -4.62 -15.00 -6.03
C ARG A 220 -3.13 -15.26 -5.75
N ASP A 221 -2.45 -15.96 -6.65
CA ASP A 221 -1.05 -16.33 -6.49
C ASP A 221 -0.09 -15.16 -6.67
N VAL A 222 -0.56 -14.04 -7.25
CA VAL A 222 0.24 -12.82 -7.43
C VAL A 222 0.78 -12.31 -6.10
N SER A 223 0.01 -12.41 -5.01
CA SER A 223 0.48 -11.98 -3.68
C SER A 223 1.67 -12.80 -3.18
N GLN A 224 1.71 -14.10 -3.46
CA GLN A 224 2.83 -14.98 -3.08
C GLN A 224 4.07 -14.69 -3.91
N ILE A 225 3.90 -14.53 -5.23
CA ILE A 225 5.00 -14.20 -6.14
C ILE A 225 5.66 -12.88 -5.73
N ILE A 226 4.85 -11.85 -5.47
CA ILE A 226 5.35 -10.54 -5.05
C ILE A 226 6.08 -10.63 -3.70
N GLY A 227 5.56 -11.41 -2.74
CA GLY A 227 6.22 -11.65 -1.47
C GLY A 227 7.61 -12.24 -1.63
N ILE A 228 7.79 -13.21 -2.51
CA ILE A 228 9.12 -13.79 -2.82
C ILE A 228 10.05 -12.73 -3.44
N PHE A 229 9.57 -11.96 -4.43
CA PHE A 229 10.37 -10.93 -5.10
C PHE A 229 10.86 -9.81 -4.17
N THR A 230 10.10 -9.49 -3.13
CA THR A 230 10.44 -8.42 -2.20
C THR A 230 11.27 -8.89 -1.01
N THR A 231 11.40 -10.20 -0.79
CA THR A 231 12.22 -10.77 0.29
C THR A 231 13.55 -11.36 -0.18
N ALA A 232 13.72 -11.59 -1.49
CA ALA A 232 14.96 -12.08 -2.11
C ALA A 232 15.96 -10.95 -2.33
#